data_da76b71cb149c6096be52052ed726740
#
_entry.id   da76b71cb149c6096be52052ed726740
#
_cell.length_a   1.000
_cell.length_b   1.000
_cell.length_c   1.000
_cell.angle_alpha   90.00
_cell.angle_beta   90.00
_cell.angle_gamma   90.00
#
_symmetry.space_group_name_H-M   'P 1'
#
loop_
_entity.id
_entity.type
_entity.pdbx_description
1 polymer ?
#
loop_
_entity_poly.entity_id
_entity_poly.type
_entity_poly.pdbx_seq_one_letter_code
_entity_poly.pdbx_strand_id
1 'polypeptide(L)'
;MNTPALPVRPAPPANPHWARVGGRAAVVRLVDAFYRAMDRRPEAATIRAMHAPDLSHTKAVLVQYLCEWMGGPKDYSGQRGNPMLRRRHQPFAIDAAARDAWMDCMRQALAECIDDEGLRAELDAAFWKIADFIRNTEEGGATRPHPGRPMDVAPHATPATHASTAVAAGVPVSPAVPASPPTRSST
;
A
#
# COMPACT_ATOMS: atom_id res chain seq x y z
N MET A 1 36.94 -5.67 -34.58
CA MET A 1 36.53 -4.39 -33.97
C MET A 1 35.93 -4.70 -32.61
N ASN A 2 36.65 -4.35 -31.54
CA ASN A 2 36.25 -4.72 -30.17
C ASN A 2 35.41 -3.55 -29.61
N THR A 3 34.11 -3.75 -29.44
CA THR A 3 33.23 -2.75 -28.83
C THR A 3 33.56 -2.69 -27.32
N PRO A 4 33.95 -1.53 -26.77
CA PRO A 4 34.20 -1.43 -25.33
C PRO A 4 32.89 -1.63 -24.55
N ALA A 5 32.93 -2.54 -23.59
CA ALA A 5 31.81 -2.75 -22.66
C ALA A 5 31.60 -1.46 -21.87
N LEU A 6 30.34 -0.97 -21.84
CA LEU A 6 29.98 0.19 -21.02
C LEU A 6 30.19 -0.15 -19.52
N PRO A 7 30.71 0.79 -18.72
CA PRO A 7 30.90 0.57 -17.30
C PRO A 7 29.57 0.25 -16.64
N VAL A 8 29.46 -0.93 -16.02
CA VAL A 8 28.31 -1.31 -15.20
C VAL A 8 28.31 -0.38 -14.00
N ARG A 9 27.31 0.49 -13.94
CA ARG A 9 27.08 1.36 -12.78
C ARG A 9 26.81 0.45 -11.56
N PRO A 10 27.57 0.59 -10.46
CA PRO A 10 27.32 -0.21 -9.27
C PRO A 10 25.88 0.01 -8.80
N ALA A 11 25.20 -1.07 -8.44
CA ALA A 11 23.87 -0.99 -7.85
C ALA A 11 23.94 -0.09 -6.60
N PRO A 12 22.93 0.78 -6.37
CA PRO A 12 22.88 1.55 -5.14
C PRO A 12 22.94 0.60 -3.95
N PRO A 13 23.63 0.98 -2.85
CA PRO A 13 23.72 0.14 -1.66
C PRO A 13 22.31 -0.26 -1.23
N ALA A 14 22.13 -1.57 -0.97
CA ALA A 14 20.87 -2.09 -0.47
C ALA A 14 20.50 -1.35 0.83
N ASN A 15 19.26 -0.87 0.95
CA ASN A 15 18.79 -0.27 2.18
C ASN A 15 18.83 -1.34 3.30
N PRO A 16 19.64 -1.16 4.37
CA PRO A 16 19.85 -2.20 5.38
C PRO A 16 18.67 -2.37 6.35
N HIS A 17 17.65 -1.51 6.25
CA HIS A 17 16.56 -1.47 7.21
C HIS A 17 15.72 -2.76 7.21
N TRP A 18 15.59 -3.44 6.07
CA TRP A 18 14.81 -4.67 5.95
C TRP A 18 15.19 -5.75 6.95
N ALA A 19 16.47 -6.07 7.04
CA ALA A 19 16.95 -7.08 7.97
C ALA A 19 16.84 -6.60 9.43
N ARG A 20 17.19 -5.35 9.70
CA ARG A 20 17.15 -4.75 11.05
C ARG A 20 15.74 -4.64 11.61
N VAL A 21 14.73 -4.33 10.77
CA VAL A 21 13.32 -4.28 11.17
C VAL A 21 12.78 -5.67 11.53
N GLY A 22 13.36 -6.75 10.98
CA GLY A 22 12.87 -8.12 11.17
C GLY A 22 11.94 -8.61 10.06
N GLY A 23 12.09 -8.06 8.86
CA GLY A 23 11.42 -8.54 7.66
C GLY A 23 9.92 -8.26 7.60
N ARG A 24 9.23 -8.99 6.71
CA ARG A 24 7.81 -8.75 6.38
C ARG A 24 6.88 -8.80 7.59
N ALA A 25 7.06 -9.74 8.51
CA ALA A 25 6.20 -9.87 9.67
C ALA A 25 6.26 -8.63 10.58
N ALA A 26 7.44 -8.04 10.75
CA ALA A 26 7.61 -6.79 11.50
C ALA A 26 6.98 -5.60 10.77
N VAL A 27 7.12 -5.52 9.45
CA VAL A 27 6.46 -4.47 8.64
C VAL A 27 4.95 -4.58 8.72
N VAL A 28 4.36 -5.79 8.73
CA VAL A 28 2.92 -5.97 8.93
C VAL A 28 2.48 -5.41 10.29
N ARG A 29 3.20 -5.76 11.38
CA ARG A 29 2.90 -5.22 12.72
C ARG A 29 2.99 -3.69 12.75
N LEU A 30 4.03 -3.12 12.13
CA LEU A 30 4.22 -1.67 12.03
C LEU A 30 3.04 -0.99 11.33
N VAL A 31 2.60 -1.52 10.18
CA VAL A 31 1.46 -0.99 9.43
C VAL A 31 0.16 -1.11 10.22
N ASP A 32 -0.05 -2.22 10.92
CA ASP A 32 -1.22 -2.39 11.78
C ASP A 32 -1.22 -1.42 12.96
N ALA A 33 -0.07 -1.21 13.61
CA ALA A 33 0.08 -0.24 14.69
C ALA A 33 -0.16 1.20 14.17
N PHE A 34 0.36 1.53 12.99
CA PHE A 34 0.19 2.83 12.36
C PHE A 34 -1.29 3.16 12.10
N TYR A 35 -2.05 2.27 11.47
CA TYR A 35 -3.47 2.52 11.22
C TYR A 35 -4.30 2.47 12.49
N ARG A 36 -3.92 1.67 13.46
CA ARG A 36 -4.54 1.67 14.79
C ARG A 36 -4.31 3.00 15.53
N ALA A 37 -3.14 3.59 15.41
CA ALA A 37 -2.87 4.94 15.92
C ALA A 37 -3.71 5.99 15.19
N MET A 38 -3.81 5.92 13.86
CA MET A 38 -4.62 6.81 13.03
C MET A 38 -6.11 6.76 13.38
N ASP A 39 -6.66 5.58 13.68
CA ASP A 39 -8.06 5.42 14.09
C ASP A 39 -8.36 6.02 15.48
N ARG A 40 -7.35 6.15 16.35
CA ARG A 40 -7.53 6.56 17.75
C ARG A 40 -7.20 8.02 18.01
N ARG A 41 -6.39 8.66 17.18
CA ARG A 41 -5.91 10.02 17.40
C ARG A 41 -6.87 11.03 16.78
N PRO A 42 -7.44 11.97 17.56
CA PRO A 42 -8.31 13.01 17.02
C PRO A 42 -7.62 13.87 15.95
N GLU A 43 -6.32 14.14 16.13
CA GLU A 43 -5.51 14.93 15.19
C GLU A 43 -5.36 14.24 13.82
N ALA A 44 -5.50 12.93 13.79
CA ALA A 44 -5.43 12.13 12.56
C ALA A 44 -6.79 11.97 11.85
N ALA A 45 -7.89 12.49 12.40
CA ALA A 45 -9.23 12.31 11.84
C ALA A 45 -9.32 12.78 10.37
N THR A 46 -8.70 13.90 10.03
CA THR A 46 -8.69 14.41 8.66
C THR A 46 -7.98 13.47 7.70
N ILE A 47 -6.78 12.99 8.04
CA ILE A 47 -6.06 12.04 7.19
C ILE A 47 -6.75 10.68 7.16
N ARG A 48 -7.37 10.24 8.28
CA ARG A 48 -8.16 9.01 8.30
C ARG A 48 -9.35 9.06 7.35
N ALA A 49 -10.01 10.19 7.25
CA ALA A 49 -11.14 10.41 6.33
C ALA A 49 -10.72 10.37 4.84
N MET A 50 -9.44 10.53 4.52
CA MET A 50 -8.92 10.36 3.16
C MET A 50 -8.83 8.89 2.74
N HIS A 51 -8.92 7.95 3.69
CA HIS A 51 -8.85 6.51 3.45
C HIS A 51 -10.25 5.88 3.40
N ALA A 52 -10.34 4.73 2.73
CA ALA A 52 -11.56 3.93 2.74
C ALA A 52 -11.93 3.48 4.17
N PRO A 53 -13.22 3.23 4.45
CA PRO A 53 -13.62 2.63 5.73
C PRO A 53 -12.92 1.30 6.00
N ASP A 54 -12.87 0.40 5.01
CA ASP A 54 -12.08 -0.82 5.04
C ASP A 54 -10.63 -0.54 4.60
N LEU A 55 -9.72 -0.72 5.54
CA LEU A 55 -8.29 -0.49 5.33
C LEU A 55 -7.53 -1.72 4.82
N SER A 56 -8.17 -2.86 4.63
CA SER A 56 -7.52 -4.13 4.32
C SER A 56 -6.63 -4.02 3.08
N HIS A 57 -7.16 -3.47 1.99
CA HIS A 57 -6.41 -3.25 0.76
C HIS A 57 -5.27 -2.23 0.95
N THR A 58 -5.56 -1.11 1.56
CA THR A 58 -4.59 -0.03 1.80
C THR A 58 -3.42 -0.51 2.65
N LYS A 59 -3.68 -1.27 3.72
CA LYS A 59 -2.67 -1.90 4.55
C LYS A 59 -1.80 -2.87 3.75
N ALA A 60 -2.40 -3.74 2.94
CA ALA A 60 -1.66 -4.68 2.11
C ALA A 60 -0.71 -3.97 1.13
N VAL A 61 -1.16 -2.89 0.51
CA VAL A 61 -0.35 -2.07 -0.41
C VAL A 61 0.79 -1.37 0.33
N LEU A 62 0.52 -0.79 1.50
CA LEU A 62 1.55 -0.11 2.30
C LEU A 62 2.61 -1.11 2.79
N VAL A 63 2.21 -2.33 3.20
CA VAL A 63 3.15 -3.39 3.56
C VAL A 63 4.07 -3.74 2.38
N GLN A 64 3.52 -3.93 1.17
CA GLN A 64 4.34 -4.22 -0.01
C GLN A 64 5.33 -3.10 -0.30
N TYR A 65 4.86 -1.85 -0.26
CA TYR A 65 5.69 -0.68 -0.49
C TYR A 65 6.81 -0.55 0.54
N LEU A 66 6.50 -0.63 1.83
CA LEU A 66 7.50 -0.51 2.89
C LEU A 66 8.51 -1.67 2.89
N CYS A 67 8.08 -2.89 2.60
CA CYS A 67 9.00 -4.03 2.43
C CYS A 67 10.06 -3.72 1.37
N GLU A 68 9.65 -3.29 0.19
CA GLU A 68 10.56 -2.96 -0.90
C GLU A 68 11.40 -1.72 -0.60
N TRP A 69 10.79 -0.68 -0.05
CA TRP A 69 11.47 0.57 0.30
C TRP A 69 12.58 0.36 1.35
N MET A 70 12.39 -0.54 2.29
CA MET A 70 13.39 -0.93 3.29
C MET A 70 14.49 -1.85 2.76
N GLY A 71 14.44 -2.25 1.49
CA GLY A 71 15.45 -3.11 0.85
C GLY A 71 15.08 -4.59 0.79
N GLY A 72 13.83 -4.93 1.05
CA GLY A 72 13.26 -6.27 0.89
C GLY A 72 12.85 -6.60 -0.54
N PRO A 73 12.00 -7.63 -0.72
CA PRO A 73 11.53 -8.08 -2.02
C PRO A 73 10.82 -6.98 -2.81
N LYS A 74 11.01 -6.96 -4.14
CA LYS A 74 10.40 -5.99 -5.07
C LYS A 74 8.95 -6.35 -5.43
N ASP A 75 8.15 -6.66 -4.43
CA ASP A 75 6.75 -7.08 -4.61
C ASP A 75 5.86 -5.92 -5.06
N TYR A 76 6.14 -4.71 -4.57
CA TYR A 76 5.37 -3.52 -4.93
C TYR A 76 5.63 -3.12 -6.39
N SER A 77 6.87 -2.89 -6.76
CA SER A 77 7.21 -2.43 -8.11
C SER A 77 6.95 -3.50 -9.17
N GLY A 78 7.11 -4.78 -8.84
CA GLY A 78 6.77 -5.89 -9.72
C GLY A 78 5.30 -5.98 -10.09
N GLN A 79 4.39 -5.60 -9.16
CA GLN A 79 2.95 -5.66 -9.38
C GLN A 79 2.34 -4.31 -9.82
N ARG A 80 2.91 -3.19 -9.38
CA ARG A 80 2.30 -1.85 -9.46
C ARG A 80 3.18 -0.81 -10.17
N GLY A 81 4.38 -1.19 -10.58
CA GLY A 81 5.37 -0.30 -11.18
C GLY A 81 5.91 0.74 -10.20
N ASN A 82 6.40 1.84 -10.73
CA ASN A 82 6.98 2.92 -9.91
C ASN A 82 5.95 3.46 -8.89
N PRO A 83 6.32 3.68 -7.64
CA PRO A 83 5.42 4.19 -6.58
C PRO A 83 4.74 5.50 -6.92
N MET A 84 5.40 6.42 -7.65
CA MET A 84 4.83 7.71 -8.07
C MET A 84 4.12 8.45 -6.93
N LEU A 85 4.69 8.45 -5.71
CA LEU A 85 4.05 8.87 -4.47
C LEU A 85 3.36 10.23 -4.60
N ARG A 86 4.07 11.26 -5.05
CA ARG A 86 3.49 12.59 -5.18
C ARG A 86 2.27 12.63 -6.11
N ARG A 87 2.33 11.92 -7.25
CA ARG A 87 1.22 11.84 -8.19
C ARG A 87 0.01 11.13 -7.60
N ARG A 88 0.23 10.06 -6.83
CA ARG A 88 -0.86 9.30 -6.21
C ARG A 88 -1.54 10.06 -5.08
N HIS A 89 -0.82 10.97 -4.42
CA HIS A 89 -1.35 11.80 -3.34
C HIS A 89 -1.93 13.13 -3.82
N GLN A 90 -1.80 13.46 -5.11
CA GLN A 90 -2.29 14.72 -5.67
C GLN A 90 -3.80 14.98 -5.49
N PRO A 91 -4.70 13.94 -5.48
CA PRO A 91 -6.12 14.16 -5.24
C PRO A 91 -6.48 14.56 -3.81
N PHE A 92 -5.55 14.50 -2.87
CA PHE A 92 -5.75 14.77 -1.45
C PHE A 92 -5.05 16.06 -1.07
N ALA A 93 -5.71 16.90 -0.24
CA ALA A 93 -5.09 18.08 0.32
C ALA A 93 -4.16 17.65 1.47
N ILE A 94 -2.87 17.72 1.24
CA ILE A 94 -1.85 17.35 2.22
C ILE A 94 -1.02 18.59 2.55
N ASP A 95 -1.37 19.24 3.65
CA ASP A 95 -0.66 20.36 4.25
C ASP A 95 0.34 19.91 5.33
N ALA A 96 0.89 20.85 6.07
CA ALA A 96 1.80 20.54 7.17
C ALA A 96 1.10 19.81 8.32
N ALA A 97 -0.16 20.16 8.63
CA ALA A 97 -0.91 19.50 9.70
C ALA A 97 -1.21 18.03 9.34
N ALA A 98 -1.57 17.74 8.09
CA ALA A 98 -1.77 16.37 7.61
C ALA A 98 -0.47 15.56 7.67
N ARG A 99 0.67 16.14 7.26
CA ARG A 99 1.99 15.52 7.40
C ARG A 99 2.31 15.21 8.85
N ASP A 100 2.14 16.17 9.75
CA ASP A 100 2.50 16.03 11.17
C ASP A 100 1.62 14.98 11.85
N ALA A 101 0.32 14.96 11.59
CA ALA A 101 -0.60 13.94 12.08
C ALA A 101 -0.20 12.53 11.58
N TRP A 102 0.20 12.40 10.32
CA TRP A 102 0.71 11.16 9.76
C TRP A 102 2.00 10.71 10.45
N MET A 103 2.94 11.62 10.64
CA MET A 103 4.21 11.35 11.32
C MET A 103 4.01 10.94 12.78
N ASP A 104 3.09 11.56 13.50
CA ASP A 104 2.78 11.20 14.88
C ASP A 104 2.21 9.78 14.99
N CYS A 105 1.34 9.38 14.05
CA CYS A 105 0.87 7.99 13.97
C CYS A 105 2.04 7.03 13.69
N MET A 106 2.93 7.38 12.78
CA MET A 106 4.09 6.55 12.45
C MET A 106 5.09 6.46 13.60
N ARG A 107 5.38 7.56 14.28
CA ARG A 107 6.26 7.58 15.48
C ARG A 107 5.72 6.68 16.58
N GLN A 108 4.41 6.74 16.84
CA GLN A 108 3.78 5.85 17.81
C GLN A 108 3.94 4.38 17.39
N ALA A 109 3.71 4.06 16.12
CA ALA A 109 3.87 2.70 15.60
C ALA A 109 5.33 2.21 15.66
N LEU A 110 6.29 3.08 15.34
CA LEU A 110 7.71 2.78 15.46
C LEU A 110 8.10 2.49 16.91
N ALA A 111 7.63 3.30 17.87
CA ALA A 111 7.89 3.09 19.29
C ALA A 111 7.29 1.78 19.82
N GLU A 112 6.14 1.36 19.27
CA GLU A 112 5.47 0.10 19.67
C GLU A 112 6.14 -1.14 19.06
N CYS A 113 6.71 -1.04 17.86
CA CYS A 113 7.11 -2.20 17.07
C CYS A 113 8.62 -2.42 16.97
N ILE A 114 9.45 -1.42 17.29
CA ILE A 114 10.90 -1.46 17.07
C ILE A 114 11.62 -1.05 18.35
N ASP A 115 12.37 -1.99 18.93
CA ASP A 115 13.13 -1.76 20.15
C ASP A 115 14.43 -0.99 19.92
N ASP A 116 15.07 -1.16 18.74
CA ASP A 116 16.31 -0.47 18.36
C ASP A 116 16.06 1.04 18.19
N GLU A 117 16.51 1.82 19.14
CA GLU A 117 16.33 3.28 19.18
C GLU A 117 17.05 3.98 18.01
N GLY A 118 18.23 3.49 17.64
CA GLY A 118 18.96 4.01 16.48
C GLY A 118 18.20 3.79 15.18
N LEU A 119 17.63 2.58 15.00
CA LEU A 119 16.79 2.26 13.85
C LEU A 119 15.52 3.11 13.82
N ARG A 120 14.87 3.34 14.99
CA ARG A 120 13.71 4.24 15.07
C ARG A 120 14.04 5.64 14.59
N ALA A 121 15.16 6.20 15.03
CA ALA A 121 15.58 7.54 14.63
C ALA A 121 15.88 7.62 13.11
N GLU A 122 16.56 6.62 12.56
CA GLU A 122 16.84 6.52 11.13
C GLU A 122 15.54 6.45 10.30
N LEU A 123 14.58 5.63 10.72
CA LEU A 123 13.29 5.47 10.05
C LEU A 123 12.42 6.73 10.19
N ASP A 124 12.38 7.37 11.35
CA ASP A 124 11.67 8.63 11.55
C ASP A 124 12.18 9.70 10.58
N ALA A 125 13.49 9.90 10.52
CA ALA A 125 14.10 10.87 9.60
C ALA A 125 13.82 10.55 8.13
N ALA A 126 13.78 9.27 7.76
CA ALA A 126 13.50 8.84 6.41
C ALA A 126 12.00 9.00 6.04
N PHE A 127 11.09 8.66 6.94
CA PHE A 127 9.66 8.88 6.77
C PHE A 127 9.31 10.36 6.71
N TRP A 128 9.95 11.18 7.54
CA TRP A 128 9.77 12.63 7.49
C TRP A 128 10.06 13.20 6.10
N LYS A 129 11.16 12.80 5.47
CA LYS A 129 11.53 13.26 4.12
C LYS A 129 10.46 12.87 3.09
N ILE A 130 9.89 11.67 3.19
CA ILE A 130 8.85 11.21 2.28
C ILE A 130 7.54 11.99 2.54
N ALA A 131 7.13 12.11 3.79
CA ALA A 131 5.91 12.79 4.18
C ALA A 131 5.94 14.27 3.78
N ASP A 132 7.08 14.94 3.98
CA ASP A 132 7.24 16.33 3.56
C ASP A 132 7.28 16.47 2.02
N PHE A 133 7.91 15.56 1.31
CA PHE A 133 7.92 15.53 -0.16
C PHE A 133 6.53 15.35 -0.77
N ILE A 134 5.61 14.67 -0.08
CA ILE A 134 4.24 14.41 -0.56
C ILE A 134 3.35 15.64 -0.39
N ARG A 135 3.67 16.58 0.50
CA ARG A 135 2.87 17.79 0.70
C ARG A 135 2.58 18.50 -0.62
N ASN A 136 1.36 18.95 -0.79
CA ASN A 136 0.89 19.57 -2.03
C ASN A 136 -0.05 20.78 -1.79
N THR A 137 -0.24 21.18 -0.53
CA THR A 137 -1.09 22.30 -0.13
C THR A 137 -0.33 23.16 0.89
N GLU A 138 -0.48 24.49 0.81
CA GLU A 138 0.04 25.43 1.81
C GLU A 138 -0.89 25.52 3.02
N GLU A 139 -0.36 25.99 4.16
CA GLU A 139 -1.16 26.12 5.38
C GLU A 139 -2.35 27.06 5.17
N GLY A 140 -3.53 26.60 5.57
CA GLY A 140 -4.77 27.37 5.46
C GLY A 140 -5.44 27.39 4.09
N GLY A 141 -4.89 26.68 3.12
CA GLY A 141 -5.56 26.45 1.85
C GLY A 141 -6.78 25.56 2.04
N ALA A 142 -7.98 26.16 2.09
CA ALA A 142 -9.24 25.44 2.10
C ALA A 142 -9.40 24.66 0.78
N THR A 143 -8.80 23.49 0.72
CA THR A 143 -9.09 22.55 -0.35
C THR A 143 -10.41 21.90 -0.01
N ARG A 144 -11.43 22.15 -0.83
CA ARG A 144 -12.70 21.44 -0.77
C ARG A 144 -12.39 19.94 -0.76
N PRO A 145 -12.98 19.17 0.18
CA PRO A 145 -12.92 17.72 0.09
C PRO A 145 -13.45 17.33 -1.29
N HIS A 146 -12.64 16.65 -2.09
CA HIS A 146 -13.15 16.07 -3.33
C HIS A 146 -14.07 14.92 -2.93
N PRO A 147 -15.39 15.01 -3.17
CA PRO A 147 -16.31 13.96 -2.77
C PRO A 147 -16.00 12.72 -3.61
N GLY A 148 -15.53 11.68 -2.98
CA GLY A 148 -15.78 10.34 -3.46
C GLY A 148 -14.66 9.55 -4.08
N ARG A 149 -13.38 9.74 -3.71
CA ARG A 149 -12.39 8.70 -4.05
C ARG A 149 -11.50 8.39 -2.84
N PRO A 150 -11.76 7.26 -2.15
CA PRO A 150 -10.87 6.77 -1.11
C PRO A 150 -9.46 6.57 -1.66
N MET A 151 -8.45 6.61 -0.79
CA MET A 151 -7.07 6.25 -1.14
C MET A 151 -6.92 4.75 -1.47
N ASP A 152 -7.80 4.22 -2.29
CA ASP A 152 -7.59 2.97 -2.97
C ASP A 152 -6.67 3.25 -4.15
N VAL A 153 -5.50 2.66 -4.10
CA VAL A 153 -4.62 2.62 -5.25
C VAL A 153 -5.41 1.96 -6.38
N ALA A 154 -5.97 2.80 -7.27
CA ALA A 154 -6.77 2.31 -8.38
C ALA A 154 -6.03 1.17 -9.08
N PRO A 155 -6.69 0.05 -9.37
CA PRO A 155 -6.14 -0.94 -10.25
C PRO A 155 -5.85 -0.25 -11.59
N HIS A 156 -4.65 -0.44 -12.13
CA HIS A 156 -4.37 -0.02 -13.49
C HIS A 156 -5.44 -0.62 -14.38
N ALA A 157 -6.08 0.23 -15.17
CA ALA A 157 -6.92 -0.22 -16.27
C ALA A 157 -6.07 -1.19 -17.11
N THR A 158 -6.50 -2.41 -17.19
CA THR A 158 -6.04 -3.39 -18.16
C THR A 158 -6.19 -2.74 -19.53
N PRO A 159 -5.19 -2.81 -20.44
CA PRO A 159 -5.39 -2.32 -21.79
C PRO A 159 -6.56 -3.10 -22.40
N ALA A 160 -7.51 -2.35 -22.94
CA ALA A 160 -8.65 -2.91 -23.64
C ALA A 160 -8.17 -3.84 -24.74
N THR A 161 -8.39 -5.13 -24.56
CA THR A 161 -8.28 -6.13 -25.62
C THR A 161 -9.42 -5.85 -26.59
N HIS A 162 -9.08 -5.51 -27.80
CA HIS A 162 -10.02 -5.32 -28.89
C HIS A 162 -10.97 -6.52 -28.98
N ALA A 163 -12.26 -6.27 -28.76
CA ALA A 163 -13.32 -7.23 -29.02
C ALA A 163 -13.37 -7.49 -30.51
N SER A 164 -13.03 -8.70 -30.90
CA SER A 164 -13.38 -9.24 -32.21
C SER A 164 -14.78 -9.88 -32.11
N THR A 165 -15.64 -9.37 -32.89
CA THR A 165 -17.04 -9.82 -33.10
C THR A 165 -17.09 -11.22 -33.68
N ALA A 166 -17.77 -12.17 -33.02
CA ALA A 166 -18.36 -13.34 -33.67
C ALA A 166 -19.56 -13.88 -32.87
N VAL A 167 -20.70 -13.56 -33.36
CA VAL A 167 -21.90 -14.33 -33.70
C VAL A 167 -22.30 -15.55 -32.84
N ALA A 168 -23.56 -15.48 -32.46
CA ALA A 168 -24.42 -16.39 -31.73
C ALA A 168 -24.43 -17.85 -32.20
N ALA A 169 -24.69 -18.77 -31.26
CA ALA A 169 -25.70 -19.83 -31.42
C ALA A 169 -25.85 -20.74 -30.16
N GLY A 170 -27.09 -20.89 -29.68
CA GLY A 170 -27.60 -22.20 -29.29
C GLY A 170 -27.46 -22.70 -27.86
N VAL A 171 -28.52 -22.52 -27.08
CA VAL A 171 -28.91 -23.33 -25.90
C VAL A 171 -29.10 -24.81 -26.32
N PRO A 172 -28.90 -25.83 -25.46
CA PRO A 172 -30.02 -26.23 -24.61
C PRO A 172 -29.70 -26.66 -23.15
N VAL A 173 -30.72 -26.45 -22.36
CA VAL A 173 -30.94 -26.98 -21.01
C VAL A 173 -31.15 -28.51 -21.07
N SER A 174 -30.62 -29.24 -20.07
CA SER A 174 -31.11 -30.59 -19.74
C SER A 174 -30.77 -30.99 -18.29
N PRO A 175 -31.50 -31.94 -17.70
CA PRO A 175 -32.09 -31.69 -16.38
C PRO A 175 -31.45 -32.48 -15.23
N ALA A 176 -31.94 -32.15 -14.01
CA ALA A 176 -31.59 -32.73 -12.73
C ALA A 176 -31.73 -34.24 -12.63
N VAL A 177 -30.81 -34.89 -11.91
CA VAL A 177 -30.90 -36.26 -11.43
C VAL A 177 -31.04 -36.25 -9.90
N PRO A 178 -31.96 -37.02 -9.31
CA PRO A 178 -32.30 -36.96 -7.91
C PRO A 178 -31.38 -37.76 -6.99
N ALA A 179 -31.33 -37.33 -5.76
CA ALA A 179 -30.59 -37.94 -4.67
C ALA A 179 -31.16 -39.30 -4.26
N SER A 180 -30.28 -40.27 -3.98
CA SER A 180 -30.62 -41.56 -3.35
C SER A 180 -30.37 -41.48 -1.82
N PRO A 181 -31.19 -42.18 -1.02
CA PRO A 181 -31.14 -42.08 0.45
C PRO A 181 -30.10 -43.01 1.12
N PRO A 182 -29.78 -42.80 2.38
CA PRO A 182 -28.75 -43.58 3.07
C PRO A 182 -29.29 -44.93 3.58
N THR A 183 -28.51 -45.97 3.34
CA THR A 183 -28.71 -47.31 3.90
C THR A 183 -28.27 -47.37 5.35
N ARG A 184 -29.20 -47.76 6.24
CA ARG A 184 -28.94 -48.25 7.59
C ARG A 184 -28.30 -49.61 7.50
N SER A 185 -27.31 -49.89 8.30
CA SER A 185 -26.94 -51.27 8.70
C SER A 185 -26.77 -51.32 10.22
N SER A 186 -27.57 -52.15 10.76
CA SER A 186 -27.50 -52.65 12.14
C SER A 186 -26.46 -53.77 12.23
N THR A 187 -25.68 -53.79 13.24
CA THR A 187 -25.44 -54.86 14.20
C THR A 187 -24.38 -54.42 15.20
#